data_6c002d242f856bc76a2616b0fcc7824e
#
_entry.id   6c002d242f856bc76a2616b0fcc7824e
#
_cell.length_a   1.000
_cell.length_b   1.000
_cell.length_c   1.000
_cell.angle_alpha   90.00
_cell.angle_beta   90.00
_cell.angle_gamma   90.00
#
_symmetry.space_group_name_H-M   'P 1'
#
loop_
_entity.id
_entity.type
_entity.pdbx_description
1 polymer ?
#
loop_
_entity_poly.entity_id
_entity_poly.type
_entity_poly.pdbx_seq_one_letter_code
_entity_poly.pdbx_strand_id
1 'polypeptide(L)'
;MNTRIESSDGASVVMSRTMPTAPASTSRFARHRSSGIFHTARVPRRARFAPSRASSVDLDSFEDFLLDKQNELCDALERVDGSDARFCRDYWERGSKSDGYGITRVLEGGDVFEKAAANVSIIRGTLTPERARAMSSRGRAEIDPEGGQEYEACALSLVFHPRSPMVPTFRADVRRFRVGGKAWYGGGADLTPYYLFDEDAEEFHDKYRAVCDSHDKNAEASEVYAACKDWCDEYFYIPARREHRGVGGVFFDDLEDDAGSGSDGARVRGVTDAESFTRAIADEWLDSYLPIVDKRRDEAYGEAQERWHHQRRGRYIEFNLLYDRGVRFGLDGGRIEAIMVSAPPRVRWDYDVNPEPGSEEHRLVETLRAPREWTN
;
A
#
# COMPACT_ATOMS: atom_id res chain seq x y z
N MET A 1 -37.69 33.25 -29.60
CA MET A 1 -38.18 32.11 -30.39
C MET A 1 -38.30 30.92 -29.46
N ASN A 2 -39.53 30.65 -29.04
CA ASN A 2 -39.90 29.52 -28.19
C ASN A 2 -39.91 28.24 -29.02
N THR A 3 -39.33 27.18 -28.50
CA THR A 3 -39.76 25.83 -28.89
C THR A 3 -39.86 24.95 -27.64
N ARG A 4 -41.10 24.76 -27.25
CA ARG A 4 -41.58 23.71 -26.34
C ARG A 4 -41.40 22.36 -27.03
N ILE A 5 -40.97 21.34 -26.31
CA ILE A 5 -41.21 19.94 -26.66
C ILE A 5 -41.91 19.30 -25.45
N GLU A 6 -43.07 18.71 -25.75
CA GLU A 6 -44.01 18.12 -24.83
C GLU A 6 -43.55 16.74 -24.34
N SER A 7 -44.09 16.42 -23.16
CA SER A 7 -44.06 15.14 -22.48
C SER A 7 -44.90 14.08 -23.21
N SER A 8 -44.46 12.81 -23.17
CA SER A 8 -45.37 11.67 -23.33
C SER A 8 -45.08 10.60 -22.28
N ASP A 9 -46.17 10.20 -21.67
CA ASP A 9 -46.41 9.21 -20.63
C ASP A 9 -45.81 7.82 -20.90
N GLY A 10 -45.59 7.08 -19.78
CA GLY A 10 -45.74 5.67 -19.88
C GLY A 10 -45.11 4.77 -18.82
N ALA A 11 -45.92 4.42 -17.83
CA ALA A 11 -45.95 3.13 -17.16
C ALA A 11 -44.86 2.73 -16.16
N SER A 12 -45.19 2.96 -14.90
CA SER A 12 -44.70 2.25 -13.71
C SER A 12 -45.12 0.76 -13.76
N VAL A 13 -44.14 -0.15 -13.73
CA VAL A 13 -44.37 -1.57 -13.46
C VAL A 13 -43.75 -1.90 -12.11
N VAL A 14 -44.58 -1.99 -11.08
CA VAL A 14 -44.24 -2.55 -9.78
C VAL A 14 -44.30 -4.07 -9.91
N MET A 15 -43.10 -4.74 -9.86
CA MET A 15 -43.03 -6.18 -9.65
C MET A 15 -42.71 -6.49 -8.18
N SER A 16 -43.79 -6.83 -7.45
CA SER A 16 -43.71 -7.51 -6.18
C SER A 16 -43.25 -8.95 -6.38
N ARG A 17 -42.07 -9.29 -5.83
CA ARG A 17 -41.65 -10.67 -5.66
C ARG A 17 -41.58 -11.01 -4.17
N THR A 18 -42.57 -11.77 -3.73
CA THR A 18 -42.59 -12.48 -2.46
C THR A 18 -41.56 -13.61 -2.46
N MET A 19 -40.67 -13.62 -1.47
CA MET A 19 -39.77 -14.77 -1.20
C MET A 19 -40.49 -15.77 -0.28
N PRO A 20 -40.30 -17.08 -0.49
CA PRO A 20 -40.83 -18.11 0.40
C PRO A 20 -39.95 -18.28 1.65
N THR A 21 -40.57 -18.35 2.81
CA THR A 21 -39.99 -18.68 4.11
C THR A 21 -39.66 -20.16 4.20
N ALA A 22 -38.42 -20.52 4.57
CA ALA A 22 -38.02 -21.87 4.92
C ALA A 22 -38.30 -22.18 6.40
N PRO A 23 -38.65 -23.44 6.76
CA PRO A 23 -39.02 -23.79 8.12
C PRO A 23 -37.82 -24.01 9.03
N ALA A 24 -37.97 -23.60 10.29
CA ALA A 24 -37.01 -23.81 11.37
C ALA A 24 -36.94 -25.28 11.77
N SER A 25 -35.75 -25.90 11.73
CA SER A 25 -35.50 -27.21 12.30
C SER A 25 -34.85 -27.06 13.68
N THR A 26 -35.55 -27.48 14.70
CA THR A 26 -35.05 -27.67 16.06
C THR A 26 -34.33 -28.99 16.19
N SER A 27 -33.00 -29.01 16.37
CA SER A 27 -32.29 -30.18 16.78
C SER A 27 -31.83 -30.08 18.26
N ARG A 28 -32.35 -30.97 19.08
CA ARG A 28 -31.94 -31.18 20.48
C ARG A 28 -30.57 -31.87 20.49
N PHE A 29 -29.57 -31.28 21.09
CA PHE A 29 -28.32 -31.95 21.40
C PHE A 29 -28.42 -32.67 22.75
N ALA A 30 -28.32 -33.99 22.69
CA ALA A 30 -28.14 -34.86 23.85
C ALA A 30 -26.66 -34.86 24.29
N ARG A 31 -26.44 -34.61 25.59
CA ARG A 31 -25.10 -34.69 26.19
C ARG A 31 -24.76 -36.16 26.46
N HIS A 32 -23.77 -36.72 25.78
CA HIS A 32 -23.11 -37.94 26.21
C HIS A 32 -21.77 -37.57 26.89
N ARG A 33 -21.67 -37.97 28.17
CA ARG A 33 -20.38 -38.03 28.86
C ARG A 33 -19.76 -39.39 28.56
N SER A 34 -18.55 -39.41 28.03
CA SER A 34 -17.69 -40.58 28.03
C SER A 34 -16.33 -40.21 28.63
N SER A 35 -16.00 -40.91 29.71
CA SER A 35 -14.70 -40.96 30.35
C SER A 35 -13.75 -41.78 29.49
N GLY A 36 -12.68 -41.18 28.98
CA GLY A 36 -11.64 -41.86 28.17
C GLY A 36 -10.24 -41.50 28.71
N ILE A 37 -9.52 -42.55 29.02
CA ILE A 37 -8.20 -42.66 29.61
C ILE A 37 -7.15 -42.00 28.70
N PHE A 38 -6.35 -41.08 29.28
CA PHE A 38 -5.23 -40.44 28.59
C PHE A 38 -4.06 -41.41 28.41
N HIS A 39 -3.79 -41.83 27.15
CA HIS A 39 -2.52 -42.41 26.77
C HIS A 39 -1.63 -41.29 26.21
N THR A 40 -0.53 -41.02 26.89
CA THR A 40 0.52 -40.10 26.43
C THR A 40 1.31 -40.73 25.29
N ALA A 41 1.01 -40.36 24.07
CA ALA A 41 1.84 -40.71 22.90
C ALA A 41 3.03 -39.70 22.81
N ARG A 42 4.25 -40.24 22.91
CA ARG A 42 5.50 -39.50 22.67
C ARG A 42 5.53 -38.97 21.22
N VAL A 43 5.58 -37.65 21.06
CA VAL A 43 5.82 -37.01 19.76
C VAL A 43 7.27 -37.28 19.35
N PRO A 44 7.54 -37.80 18.13
CA PRO A 44 8.90 -37.96 17.64
C PRO A 44 9.55 -36.59 17.36
N ARG A 45 10.80 -36.41 17.87
CA ARG A 45 11.64 -35.26 17.56
C ARG A 45 11.81 -35.13 16.03
N ARG A 46 11.32 -34.02 15.47
CA ARG A 46 11.62 -33.63 14.09
C ARG A 46 13.13 -33.52 13.90
N ALA A 47 13.64 -34.25 12.92
CA ALA A 47 15.02 -34.13 12.45
C ALA A 47 15.24 -32.70 11.97
N ARG A 48 16.30 -32.07 12.50
CA ARG A 48 16.83 -30.81 11.95
C ARG A 48 17.44 -31.13 10.59
N PHE A 49 16.78 -30.71 9.52
CA PHE A 49 17.42 -30.64 8.21
C PHE A 49 18.48 -29.54 8.28
N ALA A 50 19.73 -29.91 8.19
CA ALA A 50 20.81 -28.98 7.94
C ALA A 50 20.62 -28.39 6.53
N PRO A 51 20.81 -27.07 6.32
CA PRO A 51 20.75 -26.52 4.97
C PRO A 51 21.96 -27.08 4.18
N SER A 52 21.68 -27.71 3.05
CA SER A 52 22.69 -28.13 2.09
C SER A 52 23.34 -26.85 1.54
N ARG A 53 24.66 -26.70 1.72
CA ARG A 53 25.46 -25.69 1.04
C ARG A 53 25.43 -25.99 -0.46
N ALA A 54 24.61 -25.28 -1.20
CA ALA A 54 24.69 -25.18 -2.65
C ALA A 54 25.33 -23.83 -2.99
N SER A 55 26.41 -23.90 -3.74
CA SER A 55 27.04 -22.92 -4.63
C SER A 55 26.78 -21.44 -4.38
N SER A 56 27.86 -20.65 -4.37
CA SER A 56 27.92 -19.18 -4.38
C SER A 56 26.82 -18.56 -5.27
N VAL A 57 25.66 -18.35 -4.69
CA VAL A 57 24.61 -17.48 -5.23
C VAL A 57 24.99 -16.09 -4.74
N ASP A 58 24.98 -15.17 -5.65
CA ASP A 58 25.11 -13.73 -5.43
C ASP A 58 24.13 -13.32 -4.32
N LEU A 59 24.66 -13.10 -3.11
CA LEU A 59 23.89 -13.04 -1.85
C LEU A 59 23.24 -11.69 -1.66
N ASP A 60 22.56 -11.15 -2.68
CA ASP A 60 21.72 -9.98 -2.47
C ASP A 60 20.84 -9.69 -3.68
N SER A 61 19.96 -10.62 -4.05
CA SER A 61 18.98 -10.30 -5.07
C SER A 61 17.95 -9.34 -4.48
N PHE A 62 17.47 -8.40 -5.28
CA PHE A 62 16.39 -7.49 -4.86
C PHE A 62 15.13 -8.27 -4.46
N GLU A 63 14.90 -9.44 -5.04
CA GLU A 63 13.82 -10.36 -4.68
C GLU A 63 13.97 -10.87 -3.23
N ASP A 64 15.18 -11.31 -2.84
CA ASP A 64 15.44 -11.78 -1.48
C ASP A 64 15.27 -10.64 -0.45
N PHE A 65 15.75 -9.44 -0.78
CA PHE A 65 15.51 -8.25 0.03
C PHE A 65 14.01 -8.01 0.29
N LEU A 66 13.17 -8.09 -0.74
CA LEU A 66 11.72 -7.88 -0.57
C LEU A 66 11.07 -8.95 0.31
N LEU A 67 11.52 -10.21 0.20
CA LEU A 67 11.02 -11.31 1.02
C LEU A 67 11.43 -11.17 2.49
N ASP A 68 12.68 -10.81 2.74
CA ASP A 68 13.18 -10.57 4.10
C ASP A 68 12.51 -9.35 4.74
N LYS A 69 12.36 -8.27 3.98
CA LYS A 69 11.66 -7.07 4.44
C LYS A 69 10.18 -7.35 4.76
N GLN A 70 9.48 -8.16 3.95
CA GLN A 70 8.12 -8.59 4.25
C GLN A 70 8.03 -9.35 5.59
N ASN A 71 9.00 -10.23 5.86
CA ASN A 71 9.04 -10.98 7.12
C ASN A 71 9.30 -10.03 8.30
N GLU A 72 10.28 -9.15 8.18
CA GLU A 72 10.61 -8.14 9.21
C GLU A 72 9.38 -7.29 9.57
N LEU A 73 8.68 -6.76 8.57
CA LEU A 73 7.47 -5.97 8.74
C LEU A 73 6.38 -6.75 9.49
N CYS A 74 6.07 -7.96 9.05
CA CYS A 74 5.03 -8.77 9.68
C CYS A 74 5.37 -9.09 11.14
N ASP A 75 6.61 -9.48 11.42
CA ASP A 75 7.06 -9.80 12.79
C ASP A 75 7.06 -8.55 13.69
N ALA A 76 7.41 -7.38 13.15
CA ALA A 76 7.36 -6.13 13.90
C ALA A 76 5.93 -5.71 14.25
N LEU A 77 5.02 -5.77 13.27
CA LEU A 77 3.62 -5.39 13.49
C LEU A 77 2.90 -6.35 14.44
N GLU A 78 3.14 -7.66 14.36
CA GLU A 78 2.59 -8.63 15.33
C GLU A 78 3.06 -8.35 16.76
N ARG A 79 4.32 -7.94 16.94
CA ARG A 79 4.85 -7.54 18.26
C ARG A 79 4.21 -6.26 18.80
N VAL A 80 4.03 -5.26 17.93
CA VAL A 80 3.43 -3.97 18.30
C VAL A 80 1.93 -4.12 18.57
N ASP A 81 1.24 -4.93 17.76
CA ASP A 81 -0.19 -5.22 17.95
C ASP A 81 -0.45 -5.90 19.29
N GLY A 82 0.37 -6.88 19.66
CA GLY A 82 0.35 -7.55 20.97
C GLY A 82 -0.85 -8.47 21.22
N SER A 83 -1.85 -8.50 20.32
CA SER A 83 -3.01 -9.40 20.38
C SER A 83 -2.67 -10.81 19.88
N ASP A 84 -3.69 -11.68 19.81
CA ASP A 84 -3.58 -13.00 19.20
C ASP A 84 -3.68 -12.99 17.68
N ALA A 85 -3.93 -11.82 17.06
CA ALA A 85 -3.97 -11.67 15.59
C ALA A 85 -2.60 -11.96 14.98
N ARG A 86 -2.58 -12.70 13.87
CA ARG A 86 -1.36 -13.04 13.16
C ARG A 86 -1.55 -12.83 11.67
N PHE A 87 -0.45 -12.53 10.98
CA PHE A 87 -0.48 -12.45 9.53
C PHE A 87 -0.76 -13.82 8.92
N CYS A 88 -1.91 -13.98 8.26
CA CYS A 88 -2.10 -15.09 7.35
C CYS A 88 -1.17 -14.93 6.14
N ARG A 89 -0.75 -16.05 5.54
CA ARG A 89 0.13 -16.07 4.37
C ARG A 89 -0.57 -16.77 3.21
N ASP A 90 -0.83 -16.01 2.16
CA ASP A 90 -1.41 -16.48 0.92
C ASP A 90 -0.37 -16.46 -0.18
N TYR A 91 0.06 -17.65 -0.64
CA TYR A 91 0.99 -17.80 -1.76
C TYR A 91 0.20 -18.11 -3.03
N TRP A 92 0.55 -17.46 -4.11
CA TRP A 92 -0.07 -17.66 -5.41
C TRP A 92 0.97 -17.64 -6.53
N GLU A 93 0.70 -18.38 -7.62
CA GLU A 93 1.53 -18.43 -8.82
C GLU A 93 0.77 -17.88 -10.02
N ARG A 94 1.51 -17.33 -10.98
CA ARG A 94 0.96 -16.83 -12.24
C ARG A 94 1.31 -17.81 -13.36
N GLY A 95 0.45 -18.83 -13.55
CA GLY A 95 0.73 -19.90 -14.49
C GLY A 95 1.73 -20.90 -13.92
N SER A 96 2.99 -20.54 -13.83
CA SER A 96 4.04 -21.30 -13.17
C SER A 96 4.92 -20.37 -12.30
N LYS A 97 5.73 -20.95 -11.39
CA LYS A 97 6.67 -20.18 -10.58
C LYS A 97 7.70 -19.42 -11.44
N SER A 98 8.05 -19.94 -12.62
CA SER A 98 8.94 -19.24 -13.56
C SER A 98 8.30 -17.99 -14.16
N ASP A 99 6.97 -17.96 -14.31
CA ASP A 99 6.25 -16.80 -14.86
C ASP A 99 5.95 -15.75 -13.79
N GLY A 100 6.08 -16.13 -12.52
CA GLY A 100 5.92 -15.25 -11.39
C GLY A 100 5.08 -15.83 -10.28
N TYR A 101 5.19 -15.21 -9.12
CA TYR A 101 4.45 -15.56 -7.93
C TYR A 101 4.24 -14.33 -7.03
N GLY A 102 3.40 -14.48 -6.04
CA GLY A 102 3.29 -13.48 -4.98
C GLY A 102 3.00 -14.11 -3.64
N ILE A 103 3.26 -13.31 -2.61
CA ILE A 103 3.00 -13.66 -1.22
C ILE A 103 2.25 -12.48 -0.61
N THR A 104 0.95 -12.67 -0.39
CA THR A 104 0.13 -11.69 0.32
C THR A 104 0.08 -12.08 1.79
N ARG A 105 0.52 -11.18 2.68
CA ARG A 105 0.44 -11.33 4.12
C ARG A 105 -0.59 -10.34 4.66
N VAL A 106 -1.58 -10.84 5.43
CA VAL A 106 -2.68 -10.02 5.95
C VAL A 106 -2.92 -10.33 7.42
N LEU A 107 -2.89 -9.30 8.25
CA LEU A 107 -3.37 -9.32 9.64
C LEU A 107 -4.72 -8.63 9.67
N GLU A 108 -5.72 -9.25 10.28
CA GLU A 108 -7.05 -8.68 10.48
C GLU A 108 -7.48 -8.84 11.94
N GLY A 109 -8.19 -7.84 12.44
CA GLY A 109 -8.81 -7.88 13.76
C GLY A 109 -7.85 -7.68 14.94
N GLY A 110 -6.65 -7.16 14.71
CA GLY A 110 -5.70 -6.83 15.77
C GLY A 110 -6.18 -5.72 16.71
N ASP A 111 -5.53 -5.56 17.85
CA ASP A 111 -5.87 -4.52 18.84
C ASP A 111 -5.38 -3.14 18.41
N VAL A 112 -4.21 -3.06 17.76
CA VAL A 112 -3.65 -1.82 17.20
C VAL A 112 -4.01 -1.70 15.73
N PHE A 113 -3.81 -2.76 14.94
CA PHE A 113 -4.10 -2.76 13.51
C PHE A 113 -5.41 -3.47 13.22
N GLU A 114 -6.44 -2.72 12.83
CA GLU A 114 -7.69 -3.31 12.38
C GLU A 114 -7.47 -4.17 11.13
N LYS A 115 -6.56 -3.72 10.26
CA LYS A 115 -6.05 -4.48 9.13
C LYS A 115 -4.64 -3.99 8.77
N ALA A 116 -3.73 -4.92 8.56
CA ALA A 116 -2.42 -4.62 7.97
C ALA A 116 -2.14 -5.60 6.84
N ALA A 117 -1.54 -5.13 5.77
CA ALA A 117 -1.19 -5.97 4.63
C ALA A 117 0.21 -5.64 4.12
N ALA A 118 0.96 -6.68 3.76
CA ALA A 118 2.24 -6.60 3.06
C ALA A 118 2.23 -7.62 1.91
N ASN A 119 2.43 -7.15 0.69
CA ASN A 119 2.26 -7.94 -0.52
C ASN A 119 3.51 -7.91 -1.40
N VAL A 120 4.20 -9.04 -1.49
CA VAL A 120 5.29 -9.26 -2.45
C VAL A 120 4.71 -9.78 -3.76
N SER A 121 5.14 -9.21 -4.88
CA SER A 121 4.80 -9.65 -6.23
C SER A 121 6.05 -9.73 -7.07
N ILE A 122 6.34 -10.90 -7.62
CA ILE A 122 7.44 -11.18 -8.53
C ILE A 122 6.83 -11.65 -9.84
N ILE A 123 7.01 -10.88 -10.91
CA ILE A 123 6.45 -11.17 -12.22
C ILE A 123 7.58 -11.26 -13.23
N ARG A 124 7.56 -12.30 -14.03
CA ARG A 124 8.50 -12.52 -15.15
C ARG A 124 7.72 -12.79 -16.41
N GLY A 125 8.27 -12.44 -17.54
CA GLY A 125 7.63 -12.72 -18.82
C GLY A 125 8.31 -12.04 -20.00
N THR A 126 7.62 -12.08 -21.13
CA THR A 126 8.03 -11.41 -22.36
C THR A 126 7.13 -10.22 -22.63
N LEU A 127 7.69 -9.07 -22.97
CA LEU A 127 6.92 -7.87 -23.28
C LEU A 127 6.05 -8.10 -24.52
N THR A 128 4.75 -7.87 -24.36
CA THR A 128 3.86 -7.80 -25.52
C THR A 128 4.10 -6.50 -26.29
N PRO A 129 3.82 -6.44 -27.60
CA PRO A 129 3.96 -5.21 -28.37
C PRO A 129 3.22 -4.01 -27.77
N GLU A 130 2.05 -4.24 -27.20
CA GLU A 130 1.25 -3.19 -26.57
C GLU A 130 1.97 -2.59 -25.35
N ARG A 131 2.47 -3.44 -24.45
CA ARG A 131 3.24 -3.01 -23.26
C ARG A 131 4.55 -2.35 -23.64
N ALA A 132 5.25 -2.92 -24.61
CA ALA A 132 6.51 -2.39 -25.11
C ALA A 132 6.33 -0.97 -25.70
N ARG A 133 5.30 -0.72 -26.50
CA ARG A 133 4.96 0.61 -27.02
C ARG A 133 4.59 1.59 -25.91
N ALA A 134 3.80 1.15 -24.92
CA ALA A 134 3.44 1.99 -23.78
C ALA A 134 4.66 2.40 -22.95
N MET A 135 5.68 1.56 -22.84
CA MET A 135 6.93 1.86 -22.13
C MET A 135 7.86 2.72 -22.97
N SER A 136 8.05 2.37 -24.25
CA SER A 136 8.87 3.14 -25.19
C SER A 136 8.37 4.59 -25.33
N SER A 137 7.05 4.80 -25.33
CA SER A 137 6.45 6.15 -25.39
C SER A 137 6.73 7.03 -24.16
N ARG A 138 7.22 6.44 -23.07
CA ARG A 138 7.66 7.15 -21.85
C ARG A 138 9.15 7.51 -21.87
N GLY A 139 9.80 7.42 -23.02
CA GLY A 139 11.22 7.75 -23.16
C GLY A 139 12.17 6.58 -22.98
N ARG A 140 11.66 5.33 -22.90
CA ARG A 140 12.47 4.11 -22.81
C ARG A 140 12.93 3.66 -24.20
N ALA A 141 13.97 4.32 -24.73
CA ALA A 141 14.49 4.05 -26.08
C ALA A 141 15.09 2.64 -26.24
N GLU A 142 15.50 2.01 -25.16
CA GLU A 142 16.04 0.64 -25.10
C GLU A 142 14.98 -0.45 -25.28
N ILE A 143 13.70 -0.11 -25.20
CA ILE A 143 12.59 -1.06 -25.36
C ILE A 143 12.17 -1.09 -26.81
N ASP A 144 12.28 -2.29 -27.42
CA ASP A 144 11.78 -2.52 -28.77
C ASP A 144 10.24 -2.41 -28.77
N PRO A 145 9.65 -1.45 -29.51
CA PRO A 145 8.19 -1.28 -29.58
C PRO A 145 7.44 -2.52 -30.08
N GLU A 146 8.12 -3.42 -30.79
CA GLU A 146 7.53 -4.68 -31.26
C GLU A 146 7.50 -5.76 -30.16
N GLY A 147 8.09 -5.50 -28.97
CA GLY A 147 8.11 -6.41 -27.84
C GLY A 147 9.15 -7.52 -27.98
N GLY A 148 8.88 -8.64 -27.33
CA GLY A 148 9.75 -9.84 -27.40
C GLY A 148 10.91 -9.85 -26.40
N GLN A 149 11.18 -8.75 -25.71
CA GLN A 149 12.21 -8.70 -24.67
C GLN A 149 11.69 -9.31 -23.37
N GLU A 150 12.56 -10.06 -22.69
CA GLU A 150 12.26 -10.56 -21.34
C GLU A 150 12.24 -9.41 -20.33
N TYR A 151 11.29 -9.48 -19.40
CA TYR A 151 11.16 -8.52 -18.31
C TYR A 151 10.98 -9.21 -16.97
N GLU A 152 11.39 -8.51 -15.93
CA GLU A 152 11.10 -8.85 -14.54
C GLU A 152 10.57 -7.61 -13.81
N ALA A 153 9.54 -7.80 -12.99
CA ALA A 153 9.02 -6.80 -12.08
C ALA A 153 8.93 -7.39 -10.68
N CYS A 154 9.64 -6.82 -9.74
CA CYS A 154 9.66 -7.21 -8.33
C CYS A 154 9.14 -6.04 -7.51
N ALA A 155 8.16 -6.29 -6.63
CA ALA A 155 7.60 -5.24 -5.78
C ALA A 155 7.20 -5.78 -4.40
N LEU A 156 7.35 -4.93 -3.39
CA LEU A 156 6.73 -5.06 -2.08
C LEU A 156 5.88 -3.81 -1.83
N SER A 157 4.61 -4.01 -1.59
CA SER A 157 3.68 -2.94 -1.20
C SER A 157 3.04 -3.27 0.14
N LEU A 158 2.73 -2.23 0.92
CA LEU A 158 2.11 -2.38 2.22
C LEU A 158 1.06 -1.30 2.48
N VAL A 159 0.16 -1.60 3.39
CA VAL A 159 -0.74 -0.64 4.01
C VAL A 159 -1.10 -1.09 5.42
N PHE A 160 -1.07 -0.18 6.36
CA PHE A 160 -1.45 -0.42 7.74
C PHE A 160 -2.62 0.48 8.12
N HIS A 161 -3.77 -0.14 8.39
CA HIS A 161 -5.00 0.55 8.81
C HIS A 161 -5.19 0.36 10.32
N PRO A 162 -4.82 1.37 11.12
CA PRO A 162 -4.94 1.30 12.57
C PRO A 162 -6.40 1.34 13.03
N ARG A 163 -6.68 0.79 14.21
CA ARG A 163 -8.00 0.82 14.84
C ARG A 163 -8.33 2.21 15.38
N SER A 164 -7.33 2.83 16.04
CA SER A 164 -7.49 4.19 16.59
C SER A 164 -7.52 5.25 15.49
N PRO A 165 -8.45 6.20 15.53
CA PRO A 165 -8.43 7.37 14.64
C PRO A 165 -7.27 8.33 14.92
N MET A 166 -6.57 8.19 16.06
CA MET A 166 -5.43 9.03 16.41
C MET A 166 -4.13 8.55 15.75
N VAL A 167 -4.09 7.29 15.31
CA VAL A 167 -2.98 6.73 14.55
C VAL A 167 -3.25 6.90 13.04
N PRO A 168 -2.31 7.43 12.26
CA PRO A 168 -2.49 7.56 10.82
C PRO A 168 -2.42 6.22 10.09
N THR A 169 -3.07 6.10 8.93
CA THR A 169 -2.77 5.03 7.97
C THR A 169 -1.41 5.29 7.36
N PHE A 170 -0.61 4.23 7.25
CA PHE A 170 0.66 4.23 6.56
C PHE A 170 0.59 3.36 5.31
N ARG A 171 1.06 3.89 4.19
CA ARG A 171 1.17 3.18 2.92
C ARG A 171 2.56 3.37 2.37
N ALA A 172 3.17 2.30 1.88
CA ALA A 172 4.47 2.36 1.23
C ALA A 172 4.59 1.26 0.16
N ASP A 173 5.50 1.45 -0.77
CA ASP A 173 5.93 0.44 -1.70
C ASP A 173 7.35 0.70 -2.20
N VAL A 174 8.02 -0.37 -2.62
CA VAL A 174 9.25 -0.32 -3.44
C VAL A 174 9.13 -1.34 -4.55
N ARG A 175 9.73 -1.01 -5.69
CA ARG A 175 9.69 -1.85 -6.88
C ARG A 175 10.93 -1.70 -7.73
N ARG A 176 11.32 -2.79 -8.38
CA ARG A 176 12.28 -2.81 -9.47
C ARG A 176 11.61 -3.35 -10.72
N PHE A 177 11.82 -2.70 -11.83
CA PHE A 177 11.49 -3.21 -13.15
C PHE A 177 12.75 -3.39 -13.96
N ARG A 178 12.91 -4.50 -14.66
CA ARG A 178 14.08 -4.80 -15.48
C ARG A 178 13.66 -5.32 -16.85
N VAL A 179 14.27 -4.78 -17.90
CA VAL A 179 14.16 -5.28 -19.29
C VAL A 179 15.56 -5.42 -19.86
N GLY A 180 15.90 -6.60 -20.36
CA GLY A 180 17.23 -6.87 -20.82
C GLY A 180 18.26 -6.69 -19.69
N GLY A 181 19.27 -5.86 -19.91
CA GLY A 181 20.32 -5.55 -18.93
C GLY A 181 20.05 -4.29 -18.09
N LYS A 182 18.94 -3.58 -18.31
CA LYS A 182 18.63 -2.33 -17.61
C LYS A 182 17.56 -2.51 -16.57
N ALA A 183 17.75 -1.84 -15.42
CA ALA A 183 16.81 -1.79 -14.34
C ALA A 183 16.44 -0.33 -14.01
N TRP A 184 15.23 -0.12 -13.55
CA TRP A 184 14.77 1.11 -12.94
C TRP A 184 13.87 0.83 -11.74
N TYR A 185 13.82 1.79 -10.85
CA TYR A 185 13.25 1.63 -9.54
C TYR A 185 12.14 2.65 -9.31
N GLY A 186 11.23 2.30 -8.43
CA GLY A 186 10.20 3.19 -7.96
C GLY A 186 9.79 2.83 -6.55
N GLY A 187 9.12 3.75 -5.88
CA GLY A 187 8.66 3.51 -4.53
C GLY A 187 8.20 4.77 -3.85
N GLY A 188 8.01 4.65 -2.55
CA GLY A 188 7.64 5.75 -1.70
C GLY A 188 7.04 5.29 -0.39
N ALA A 189 6.72 6.29 0.43
CA ALA A 189 6.03 6.14 1.69
C ALA A 189 5.18 7.37 1.94
N ASP A 190 3.93 7.20 2.34
CA ASP A 190 3.03 8.31 2.63
C ASP A 190 2.17 8.06 3.87
N LEU A 191 1.89 9.15 4.59
CA LEU A 191 1.15 9.16 5.83
C LEU A 191 -0.24 9.78 5.64
N THR A 192 -1.28 9.07 6.05
CA THR A 192 -2.68 9.53 5.97
C THR A 192 -3.28 9.67 7.38
N PRO A 193 -3.15 10.82 8.02
CA PRO A 193 -3.76 11.08 9.32
C PRO A 193 -5.28 11.30 9.21
N TYR A 194 -5.97 11.07 10.32
CA TYR A 194 -7.39 11.37 10.52
C TYR A 194 -7.59 12.54 11.48
N TYR A 195 -6.63 12.72 12.37
CA TYR A 195 -6.39 13.89 13.20
C TYR A 195 -4.94 14.31 13.00
N LEU A 196 -4.71 15.60 12.83
CA LEU A 196 -3.41 16.13 12.49
C LEU A 196 -2.61 16.46 13.76
N PHE A 197 -1.48 15.79 13.93
CA PHE A 197 -0.43 16.14 14.86
C PHE A 197 0.77 16.61 14.05
N ASP A 198 1.09 17.89 14.13
CA ASP A 198 2.14 18.50 13.31
C ASP A 198 3.49 17.82 13.57
N GLU A 199 3.81 17.56 14.84
CA GLU A 199 5.04 16.91 15.25
C GLU A 199 5.21 15.49 14.68
N ASP A 200 4.12 14.75 14.46
CA ASP A 200 4.19 13.41 13.86
C ASP A 200 4.48 13.50 12.35
N ALA A 201 3.88 14.49 11.67
CA ALA A 201 4.15 14.74 10.27
C ALA A 201 5.58 15.25 10.05
N GLU A 202 6.05 16.16 10.88
CA GLU A 202 7.42 16.69 10.87
C GLU A 202 8.44 15.57 11.08
N GLU A 203 8.29 14.75 12.13
CA GLU A 203 9.19 13.61 12.40
C GLU A 203 9.21 12.61 11.24
N PHE A 204 8.03 12.30 10.66
CA PHE A 204 7.92 11.41 9.51
C PHE A 204 8.68 11.95 8.29
N HIS A 205 8.48 13.20 7.96
CA HIS A 205 9.14 13.84 6.82
C HIS A 205 10.64 14.01 7.03
N ASP A 206 11.09 14.36 8.24
CA ASP A 206 12.52 14.48 8.58
C ASP A 206 13.27 13.16 8.38
N LYS A 207 12.65 12.03 8.70
CA LYS A 207 13.21 10.70 8.46
C LYS A 207 13.49 10.46 6.96
N TYR A 208 12.51 10.71 6.11
CA TYR A 208 12.68 10.52 4.66
C TYR A 208 13.59 11.57 4.03
N ARG A 209 13.59 12.79 4.55
CA ARG A 209 14.57 13.80 4.14
C ARG A 209 15.99 13.32 4.42
N ALA A 210 16.27 12.80 5.62
CA ALA A 210 17.58 12.28 5.96
C ALA A 210 18.03 11.13 5.03
N VAL A 211 17.11 10.22 4.65
CA VAL A 211 17.39 9.18 3.66
C VAL A 211 17.71 9.78 2.30
N CYS A 212 16.91 10.72 1.82
CA CYS A 212 17.13 11.39 0.53
C CYS A 212 18.47 12.13 0.51
N ASP A 213 18.76 12.92 1.54
CA ASP A 213 19.99 13.71 1.65
C ASP A 213 21.25 12.81 1.69
N SER A 214 21.16 11.63 2.32
CA SER A 214 22.27 10.67 2.36
C SER A 214 22.60 10.03 1.00
N HIS A 215 21.67 10.09 0.04
CA HIS A 215 21.81 9.57 -1.33
C HIS A 215 21.90 10.67 -2.38
N ASP A 216 21.79 11.94 -1.98
CA ASP A 216 21.86 13.09 -2.87
C ASP A 216 23.33 13.48 -3.12
N LYS A 217 23.72 13.61 -4.38
CA LYS A 217 25.03 14.15 -4.77
C LYS A 217 25.27 15.56 -4.24
N ASN A 218 24.18 16.31 -3.99
CA ASN A 218 24.20 17.68 -3.49
C ASN A 218 23.36 17.79 -2.21
N ALA A 219 23.74 17.02 -1.18
CA ALA A 219 22.99 16.90 0.07
C ALA A 219 22.65 18.25 0.74
N GLU A 220 23.49 19.30 0.53
CA GLU A 220 23.23 20.64 1.09
C GLU A 220 21.98 21.31 0.48
N ALA A 221 21.61 20.94 -0.73
CA ALA A 221 20.44 21.50 -1.43
C ALA A 221 19.15 20.70 -1.20
N SER A 222 19.22 19.46 -0.68
CA SER A 222 18.08 18.54 -0.50
C SER A 222 17.21 18.38 -1.75
N GLU A 223 17.82 18.38 -2.93
CA GLU A 223 17.10 18.36 -4.23
C GLU A 223 16.35 17.04 -4.43
N VAL A 224 16.90 15.91 -3.96
CA VAL A 224 16.25 14.59 -4.05
C VAL A 224 14.98 14.56 -3.20
N TYR A 225 15.05 15.05 -1.95
CA TYR A 225 13.87 15.09 -1.08
C TYR A 225 12.78 16.00 -1.65
N ALA A 226 13.12 17.22 -2.05
CA ALA A 226 12.17 18.16 -2.62
C ALA A 226 11.45 17.57 -3.85
N ALA A 227 12.20 16.94 -4.77
CA ALA A 227 11.63 16.30 -5.95
C ALA A 227 10.71 15.12 -5.61
N CYS A 228 11.08 14.29 -4.63
CA CYS A 228 10.26 13.16 -4.17
C CYS A 228 8.99 13.63 -3.45
N LYS A 229 9.09 14.69 -2.62
CA LYS A 229 7.97 15.30 -1.90
C LYS A 229 6.96 15.93 -2.86
N ASP A 230 7.43 16.75 -3.78
CA ASP A 230 6.58 17.39 -4.79
C ASP A 230 5.85 16.35 -5.65
N TRP A 231 6.55 15.28 -6.02
CA TRP A 231 5.94 14.21 -6.79
C TRP A 231 4.93 13.42 -5.96
N CYS A 232 5.18 13.21 -4.68
CA CYS A 232 4.25 12.59 -3.74
C CYS A 232 2.95 13.40 -3.64
N ASP A 233 3.06 14.72 -3.46
CA ASP A 233 1.90 15.61 -3.38
C ASP A 233 1.09 15.58 -4.68
N GLU A 234 1.73 15.72 -5.83
CA GLU A 234 1.04 15.64 -7.12
C GLU A 234 0.33 14.30 -7.31
N TYR A 235 1.02 13.19 -6.96
CA TYR A 235 0.49 11.85 -7.18
C TYR A 235 -0.75 11.55 -6.32
N PHE A 236 -0.72 11.93 -5.05
CA PHE A 236 -1.78 11.62 -4.08
C PHE A 236 -2.89 12.66 -3.98
N TYR A 237 -2.93 13.62 -4.90
CA TYR A 237 -4.03 14.56 -5.00
C TYR A 237 -5.31 13.90 -5.50
N ILE A 238 -6.45 14.25 -4.88
CA ILE A 238 -7.80 13.77 -5.24
C ILE A 238 -8.56 14.92 -5.93
N PRO A 239 -8.55 15.02 -7.27
CA PRO A 239 -9.13 16.16 -7.99
C PRO A 239 -10.61 16.39 -7.68
N ALA A 240 -11.40 15.31 -7.56
CA ALA A 240 -12.81 15.40 -7.26
C ALA A 240 -13.13 16.01 -5.88
N ARG A 241 -12.17 15.96 -4.95
CA ARG A 241 -12.29 16.48 -3.59
C ARG A 241 -11.51 17.78 -3.37
N ARG A 242 -10.56 18.11 -4.27
CA ARG A 242 -9.63 19.22 -4.15
C ARG A 242 -8.82 19.14 -2.86
N GLU A 243 -8.39 17.94 -2.51
CA GLU A 243 -7.57 17.67 -1.32
C GLU A 243 -6.60 16.52 -1.59
N HIS A 244 -5.54 16.43 -0.82
CA HIS A 244 -4.60 15.32 -0.85
C HIS A 244 -5.12 14.17 0.01
N ARG A 245 -4.69 12.95 -0.32
CA ARG A 245 -5.04 11.75 0.44
C ARG A 245 -4.56 11.81 1.89
N GLY A 246 -3.34 12.32 2.09
CA GLY A 246 -2.67 12.46 3.38
C GLY A 246 -1.72 13.66 3.38
N VAL A 247 -0.84 13.70 4.38
CA VAL A 247 0.18 14.76 4.51
C VAL A 247 1.40 14.54 3.62
N GLY A 248 1.36 13.49 2.78
CA GLY A 248 2.43 13.14 1.86
C GLY A 248 3.52 12.30 2.49
N GLY A 249 4.70 12.49 2.00
CA GLY A 249 5.92 11.75 2.28
C GLY A 249 6.84 11.83 1.08
N VAL A 250 7.31 10.70 0.56
CA VAL A 250 8.15 10.62 -0.62
C VAL A 250 7.56 9.68 -1.67
N PHE A 251 7.71 10.05 -2.94
CA PHE A 251 7.34 9.19 -4.07
C PHE A 251 8.34 9.39 -5.21
N PHE A 252 8.76 8.29 -5.83
CA PHE A 252 9.61 8.27 -7.00
C PHE A 252 9.24 7.12 -7.93
N ASP A 253 9.49 7.31 -9.21
CA ASP A 253 9.26 6.29 -10.25
C ASP A 253 10.29 6.44 -11.35
N ASP A 254 10.49 5.38 -12.13
CA ASP A 254 11.42 5.38 -13.26
C ASP A 254 12.85 5.85 -12.89
N LEU A 255 13.28 5.65 -11.63
CA LEU A 255 14.60 6.05 -11.14
C LEU A 255 15.68 5.08 -11.66
N GLU A 256 16.73 5.61 -12.25
CA GLU A 256 17.91 4.88 -12.73
C GLU A 256 19.17 5.42 -12.06
N ASP A 257 20.22 4.60 -12.06
CA ASP A 257 21.55 5.04 -11.62
C ASP A 257 22.02 6.23 -12.45
N ASP A 258 22.57 7.21 -11.76
CA ASP A 258 23.20 8.39 -12.37
C ASP A 258 22.29 9.21 -13.31
N ALA A 259 20.99 9.26 -13.05
CA ALA A 259 20.02 10.03 -13.80
C ALA A 259 20.34 11.55 -13.94
N GLY A 260 21.59 11.93 -13.63
CA GLY A 260 22.06 13.31 -13.64
C GLY A 260 22.43 13.87 -15.01
N SER A 261 22.64 13.06 -16.03
CA SER A 261 23.26 13.59 -17.26
C SER A 261 22.67 13.14 -18.59
N GLY A 262 21.64 12.30 -18.64
CA GLY A 262 21.22 11.72 -19.92
C GLY A 262 19.74 11.47 -20.16
N SER A 263 18.88 11.44 -19.18
CA SER A 263 17.43 11.27 -19.43
C SER A 263 16.72 12.62 -19.35
N ASP A 264 16.46 13.21 -20.50
CA ASP A 264 15.48 14.30 -20.63
C ASP A 264 14.14 13.81 -20.07
N GLY A 265 13.81 14.21 -18.84
CA GLY A 265 12.52 13.87 -18.20
C GLY A 265 12.59 13.19 -16.83
N ALA A 266 13.75 12.81 -16.29
CA ALA A 266 13.84 12.30 -14.93
C ALA A 266 13.43 13.38 -13.92
N ARG A 267 12.40 13.08 -13.10
CA ARG A 267 11.90 14.03 -12.07
C ARG A 267 12.81 14.05 -10.84
N VAL A 268 13.32 12.91 -10.42
CA VAL A 268 14.28 12.80 -9.31
C VAL A 268 15.67 12.67 -9.90
N ARG A 269 16.56 13.57 -9.53
CA ARG A 269 17.96 13.62 -9.99
C ARG A 269 18.89 13.65 -8.80
N GLY A 270 20.15 13.32 -9.01
CA GLY A 270 21.16 13.37 -7.95
C GLY A 270 21.41 12.03 -7.25
N VAL A 271 20.56 11.03 -7.43
CA VAL A 271 20.72 9.70 -6.85
C VAL A 271 21.75 8.91 -7.69
N THR A 272 22.85 8.48 -7.03
CA THR A 272 23.95 7.74 -7.70
C THR A 272 23.70 6.26 -7.87
N ASP A 273 22.97 5.67 -6.93
CA ASP A 273 22.65 4.24 -6.84
C ASP A 273 21.16 4.11 -6.51
N ALA A 274 20.37 3.86 -7.53
CA ALA A 274 18.90 3.80 -7.43
C ALA A 274 18.43 2.59 -6.61
N GLU A 275 19.16 1.46 -6.65
CA GLU A 275 18.82 0.29 -5.84
C GLU A 275 19.09 0.56 -4.36
N SER A 276 20.26 1.10 -4.03
CA SER A 276 20.63 1.45 -2.65
C SER A 276 19.63 2.46 -2.06
N PHE A 277 19.29 3.49 -2.81
CA PHE A 277 18.28 4.47 -2.40
C PHE A 277 16.91 3.80 -2.14
N THR A 278 16.47 2.93 -3.05
CA THR A 278 15.19 2.23 -2.93
C THR A 278 15.15 1.32 -1.70
N ARG A 279 16.25 0.63 -1.41
CA ARG A 279 16.40 -0.19 -0.19
C ARG A 279 16.36 0.68 1.07
N ALA A 280 17.08 1.79 1.08
CA ALA A 280 17.10 2.72 2.22
C ALA A 280 15.72 3.32 2.52
N ILE A 281 14.93 3.65 1.50
CA ILE A 281 13.53 4.07 1.70
C ILE A 281 12.70 2.96 2.37
N ALA A 282 12.89 1.69 1.99
CA ALA A 282 12.18 0.58 2.61
C ALA A 282 12.67 0.27 4.03
N ASP A 283 13.95 0.48 4.30
CA ASP A 283 14.52 0.28 5.64
C ASP A 283 13.98 1.29 6.66
N GLU A 284 13.60 2.50 6.23
CA GLU A 284 13.05 3.54 7.09
C GLU A 284 11.56 3.34 7.44
N TRP A 285 10.82 2.42 6.81
CA TRP A 285 9.37 2.27 6.99
C TRP A 285 8.93 2.05 8.43
N LEU A 286 9.59 1.15 9.17
CA LEU A 286 9.24 0.89 10.56
C LEU A 286 9.66 2.03 11.49
N ASP A 287 10.86 2.57 11.28
CA ASP A 287 11.43 3.61 12.12
C ASP A 287 10.72 4.96 11.96
N SER A 288 10.12 5.21 10.78
CA SER A 288 9.31 6.41 10.57
C SER A 288 7.88 6.29 11.09
N TYR A 289 7.33 5.06 11.20
CA TYR A 289 5.91 4.87 11.52
C TYR A 289 5.65 4.38 12.95
N LEU A 290 6.42 3.40 13.45
CA LEU A 290 6.12 2.80 14.75
C LEU A 290 6.23 3.77 15.95
N PRO A 291 7.12 4.76 15.97
CA PRO A 291 7.10 5.78 17.03
C PRO A 291 5.78 6.57 17.09
N ILE A 292 5.18 6.85 15.94
CA ILE A 292 3.86 7.52 15.87
C ILE A 292 2.76 6.60 16.43
N VAL A 293 2.80 5.31 16.07
CA VAL A 293 1.87 4.32 16.63
C VAL A 293 1.97 4.28 18.16
N ASP A 294 3.18 4.20 18.70
CA ASP A 294 3.41 4.12 20.15
C ASP A 294 2.95 5.39 20.90
N LYS A 295 3.06 6.57 20.27
CA LYS A 295 2.56 7.82 20.83
C LYS A 295 1.02 7.88 20.87
N ARG A 296 0.34 7.36 19.84
CA ARG A 296 -1.06 7.67 19.55
C ARG A 296 -2.05 6.53 19.81
N ARG A 297 -1.60 5.29 19.87
CA ARG A 297 -2.50 4.12 19.94
C ARG A 297 -3.39 4.08 21.17
N ASP A 298 -2.93 4.63 22.29
CA ASP A 298 -3.63 4.63 23.58
C ASP A 298 -4.41 5.93 23.85
N GLU A 299 -4.39 6.89 22.91
CA GLU A 299 -5.17 8.10 23.02
C GLU A 299 -6.68 7.80 22.97
N ALA A 300 -7.43 8.40 23.91
CA ALA A 300 -8.86 8.18 24.01
C ALA A 300 -9.62 8.82 22.85
N TYR A 301 -10.61 8.13 22.33
CA TYR A 301 -11.53 8.63 21.30
C TYR A 301 -12.96 8.13 21.52
N GLY A 302 -13.94 8.77 20.89
CA GLY A 302 -15.34 8.41 20.97
C GLY A 302 -15.94 8.16 19.59
N GLU A 303 -17.27 7.97 19.57
CA GLU A 303 -18.03 7.65 18.35
C GLU A 303 -17.89 8.72 17.23
N ALA A 304 -17.76 9.99 17.61
CA ALA A 304 -17.58 11.07 16.64
C ALA A 304 -16.26 10.92 15.88
N GLN A 305 -15.17 10.64 16.61
CA GLN A 305 -13.86 10.43 16.04
C GLN A 305 -13.81 9.13 15.19
N GLU A 306 -14.46 8.05 15.63
CA GLU A 306 -14.56 6.82 14.85
C GLU A 306 -15.36 7.05 13.55
N ARG A 307 -16.45 7.80 13.63
CA ARG A 307 -17.25 8.16 12.44
C ARG A 307 -16.41 8.96 11.43
N TRP A 308 -15.67 9.96 11.89
CA TRP A 308 -14.76 10.75 11.07
C TRP A 308 -13.66 9.89 10.45
N HIS A 309 -13.03 9.00 11.22
CA HIS A 309 -12.06 8.03 10.76
C HIS A 309 -12.58 7.23 9.54
N HIS A 310 -13.77 6.64 9.67
CA HIS A 310 -14.38 5.89 8.57
C HIS A 310 -14.68 6.78 7.36
N GLN A 311 -15.08 8.04 7.58
CA GLN A 311 -15.31 9.02 6.51
C GLN A 311 -14.02 9.33 5.75
N ARG A 312 -12.90 9.53 6.46
CA ARG A 312 -11.59 9.78 5.84
C ARG A 312 -11.06 8.54 5.11
N ARG A 313 -11.29 7.34 5.63
CA ARG A 313 -11.02 6.09 4.92
C ARG A 313 -11.80 5.97 3.61
N GLY A 314 -12.99 6.55 3.53
CA GLY A 314 -13.72 6.69 2.28
C GLY A 314 -12.93 7.50 1.24
N ARG A 315 -12.28 8.61 1.65
CA ARG A 315 -11.40 9.41 0.76
C ARG A 315 -10.17 8.61 0.30
N TYR A 316 -9.56 7.85 1.21
CA TYR A 316 -8.47 6.95 0.87
C TYR A 316 -8.86 5.96 -0.24
N ILE A 317 -10.03 5.32 -0.14
CA ILE A 317 -10.53 4.39 -1.15
C ILE A 317 -10.90 5.09 -2.46
N GLU A 318 -11.45 6.31 -2.41
CA GLU A 318 -11.70 7.09 -3.63
C GLU A 318 -10.42 7.27 -4.44
N PHE A 319 -9.30 7.62 -3.77
CA PHE A 319 -8.02 7.71 -4.45
C PHE A 319 -7.61 6.36 -5.05
N ASN A 320 -7.58 5.30 -4.25
CA ASN A 320 -7.10 3.99 -4.67
C ASN A 320 -7.89 3.44 -5.88
N LEU A 321 -9.20 3.59 -5.90
CA LEU A 321 -10.02 3.03 -6.98
C LEU A 321 -10.08 3.92 -8.24
N LEU A 322 -10.02 5.24 -8.07
CA LEU A 322 -10.22 6.18 -9.18
C LEU A 322 -8.92 6.69 -9.79
N TYR A 323 -7.86 6.83 -8.99
CA TYR A 323 -6.65 7.55 -9.41
C TYR A 323 -5.37 6.71 -9.32
N ASP A 324 -5.27 5.74 -8.38
CA ASP A 324 -4.06 4.94 -8.21
C ASP A 324 -3.77 4.10 -9.45
N ARG A 325 -2.60 4.34 -10.06
CA ARG A 325 -2.17 3.65 -11.29
C ARG A 325 -1.89 2.17 -11.03
N GLY A 326 -1.32 1.84 -9.87
CA GLY A 326 -0.99 0.48 -9.48
C GLY A 326 -2.24 -0.37 -9.26
N VAL A 327 -3.22 0.17 -8.53
CA VAL A 327 -4.52 -0.49 -8.31
C VAL A 327 -5.26 -0.71 -9.63
N ARG A 328 -5.35 0.31 -10.48
CA ARG A 328 -6.00 0.19 -11.79
C ARG A 328 -5.34 -0.86 -12.68
N PHE A 329 -4.01 -0.85 -12.74
CA PHE A 329 -3.25 -1.86 -13.49
C PHE A 329 -3.47 -3.27 -12.93
N GLY A 330 -3.50 -3.40 -11.61
CA GLY A 330 -3.71 -4.67 -10.95
C GLY A 330 -5.13 -5.23 -11.16
N LEU A 331 -6.16 -4.38 -11.16
CA LEU A 331 -7.54 -4.79 -11.45
C LEU A 331 -7.74 -5.25 -12.89
N ASP A 332 -6.87 -4.83 -13.83
CA ASP A 332 -6.87 -5.28 -15.22
C ASP A 332 -6.11 -6.62 -15.37
N GLY A 333 -6.72 -7.68 -14.86
CA GLY A 333 -6.24 -9.07 -14.98
C GLY A 333 -5.30 -9.56 -13.89
N GLY A 334 -5.13 -8.82 -12.80
CA GLY A 334 -4.43 -9.27 -11.60
C GLY A 334 -5.33 -10.08 -10.64
N ARG A 335 -4.74 -10.58 -9.54
CA ARG A 335 -5.48 -11.24 -8.47
C ARG A 335 -6.21 -10.20 -7.62
N ILE A 336 -7.53 -10.17 -7.68
CA ILE A 336 -8.37 -9.16 -7.03
C ILE A 336 -8.10 -9.08 -5.52
N GLU A 337 -7.98 -10.22 -4.83
CA GLU A 337 -7.73 -10.26 -3.38
C GLU A 337 -6.40 -9.60 -3.01
N ALA A 338 -5.34 -9.83 -3.80
CA ALA A 338 -4.02 -9.24 -3.57
C ALA A 338 -3.99 -7.72 -3.83
N ILE A 339 -4.97 -7.18 -4.53
CA ILE A 339 -5.11 -5.74 -4.81
C ILE A 339 -6.04 -5.10 -3.80
N MET A 340 -7.24 -5.67 -3.61
CA MET A 340 -8.24 -5.17 -2.69
C MET A 340 -7.85 -5.33 -1.22
N VAL A 341 -6.80 -6.10 -0.93
CA VAL A 341 -6.23 -6.20 0.42
C VAL A 341 -5.82 -4.84 0.98
N SER A 342 -5.48 -3.87 0.11
CA SER A 342 -5.14 -2.50 0.49
C SER A 342 -6.32 -1.66 0.98
N ALA A 343 -7.55 -2.16 0.81
CA ALA A 343 -8.73 -1.46 1.27
C ALA A 343 -8.91 -1.56 2.80
N PRO A 344 -9.23 -0.47 3.50
CA PRO A 344 -9.60 -0.53 4.91
C PRO A 344 -10.89 -1.35 5.10
N PRO A 345 -11.04 -2.06 6.23
CA PRO A 345 -12.17 -2.97 6.44
C PRO A 345 -13.49 -2.23 6.65
N ARG A 346 -13.44 -0.98 7.12
CA ARG A 346 -14.62 -0.14 7.37
C ARG A 346 -14.43 1.24 6.78
N VAL A 347 -15.44 1.73 6.04
CA VAL A 347 -15.48 3.05 5.40
C VAL A 347 -16.84 3.67 5.52
N ARG A 348 -16.95 5.00 5.34
CA ARG A 348 -18.20 5.74 5.26
C ARG A 348 -18.18 6.74 4.11
N TRP A 349 -19.35 6.99 3.56
CA TRP A 349 -19.62 8.09 2.64
C TRP A 349 -20.93 8.76 3.06
N ASP A 350 -20.87 9.58 4.10
CA ASP A 350 -22.01 10.43 4.43
C ASP A 350 -22.14 11.55 3.39
N TYR A 351 -23.37 11.92 3.07
CA TYR A 351 -23.65 12.93 2.05
C TYR A 351 -23.21 14.31 2.50
N ASP A 352 -22.46 15.02 1.65
CA ASP A 352 -22.04 16.43 1.81
C ASP A 352 -21.47 16.78 3.20
N VAL A 353 -20.54 15.95 3.69
CA VAL A 353 -19.91 16.16 4.98
C VAL A 353 -18.89 17.29 4.89
N ASN A 354 -19.15 18.34 5.65
CA ASN A 354 -18.24 19.46 5.85
C ASN A 354 -17.94 19.56 7.35
N PRO A 355 -16.64 19.48 7.76
CA PRO A 355 -16.27 19.68 9.16
C PRO A 355 -16.66 21.06 9.67
N GLU A 356 -16.98 21.16 10.97
CA GLU A 356 -17.29 22.42 11.61
C GLU A 356 -16.08 23.35 11.58
N PRO A 357 -16.21 24.61 11.12
CA PRO A 357 -15.09 25.55 11.09
C PRO A 357 -14.44 25.70 12.46
N GLY A 358 -13.10 25.54 12.51
CA GLY A 358 -12.31 25.59 13.73
C GLY A 358 -12.18 24.28 14.49
N SER A 359 -12.84 23.19 14.04
CA SER A 359 -12.61 21.84 14.58
C SER A 359 -11.28 21.25 14.11
N GLU A 360 -10.81 20.20 14.77
CA GLU A 360 -9.60 19.47 14.38
C GLU A 360 -9.79 18.78 13.02
N GLU A 361 -10.99 18.32 12.72
CA GLU A 361 -11.36 17.76 11.42
C GLU A 361 -11.28 18.81 10.32
N HIS A 362 -11.70 20.04 10.59
CA HIS A 362 -11.58 21.17 9.67
C HIS A 362 -10.11 21.53 9.44
N ARG A 363 -9.30 21.62 10.51
CA ARG A 363 -7.86 21.87 10.45
C ARG A 363 -7.15 20.85 9.54
N LEU A 364 -7.48 19.55 9.70
CA LEU A 364 -6.94 18.52 8.82
C LEU A 364 -7.31 18.78 7.35
N VAL A 365 -8.59 19.02 7.05
CA VAL A 365 -9.05 19.21 5.66
C VAL A 365 -8.40 20.43 5.02
N GLU A 366 -8.25 21.54 5.74
CA GLU A 366 -7.55 22.73 5.22
C GLU A 366 -6.07 22.43 4.91
N THR A 367 -5.39 21.67 5.78
CA THR A 367 -4.02 21.22 5.53
C THR A 367 -3.93 20.30 4.30
N LEU A 368 -4.88 19.39 4.12
CA LEU A 368 -4.89 18.51 2.95
C LEU A 368 -5.24 19.22 1.64
N ARG A 369 -5.88 20.40 1.71
CA ARG A 369 -6.16 21.25 0.54
C ARG A 369 -4.96 22.11 0.12
N ALA A 370 -4.09 22.42 1.07
CA ALA A 370 -2.91 23.24 0.86
C ALA A 370 -1.70 22.56 1.49
N PRO A 371 -1.05 21.62 0.78
CA PRO A 371 0.16 20.95 1.28
C PRO A 371 1.20 21.99 1.69
N ARG A 372 1.95 21.65 2.72
CA ARG A 372 3.01 22.51 3.23
C ARG A 372 4.30 21.72 3.38
N GLU A 373 5.41 22.44 3.47
CA GLU A 373 6.67 21.88 3.91
C GLU A 373 6.57 21.48 5.39
N TRP A 374 7.03 20.27 5.69
CA TRP A 374 7.04 19.71 7.03
C TRP A 374 8.43 19.74 7.67
N THR A 375 9.47 19.82 6.84
CA THR A 375 10.88 19.90 7.27
C THR A 375 11.40 21.33 7.19
N ASN A 376 12.28 21.73 8.10
CA ASN A 376 12.94 23.04 8.10
C ASN A 376 14.18 23.06 7.22
#